data_bd1efdd000dec0a05b8bc641c5aca8a4
#
_entry.id   bd1efdd000dec0a05b8bc641c5aca8a4
#
_cell.length_a   1.000
_cell.length_b   1.000
_cell.length_c   1.000
_cell.angle_alpha   90.00
_cell.angle_beta   90.00
_cell.angle_gamma   90.00
#
_symmetry.space_group_name_H-M   'P 1'
#
loop_
_entity.id
_entity.type
_entity.pdbx_description
1 polymer ?
#
loop_
_entity_poly.entity_id
_entity_poly.type
_entity_poly.pdbx_seq_one_letter_code
_entity_poly.pdbx_strand_id
1 'polypeptide(L)'
;MGGPSVDLSVQENNRRTLYATIKRRELDTVLKMHGFPDPTGHSPKRDQVLTPLQQLYSLNSSFIWSRSGQYVESWKESLSVEERLAQLFRRFFSREAVPSELKMGTSYVALSGKESWIRYVHALLIANEFGFVD
;
A
#
# COMPACT_ATOMS: atom_id res chain seq x y z
N MET A 1 -10.26 -21.42 5.04
CA MET A 1 -9.30 -21.76 3.97
C MET A 1 -10.02 -21.73 2.64
N GLY A 2 -9.45 -21.18 1.64
CA GLY A 2 -9.80 -21.23 0.20
C GLY A 2 -11.29 -21.04 -0.07
N GLY A 3 -12.00 -20.36 -0.43
CA GLY A 3 -13.33 -20.24 -1.02
C GLY A 3 -13.19 -20.11 -2.53
N PRO A 4 -14.28 -19.94 -3.25
CA PRO A 4 -14.24 -19.71 -4.69
C PRO A 4 -13.34 -18.52 -5.03
N SER A 5 -12.71 -18.57 -6.21
CA SER A 5 -11.89 -17.47 -6.70
C SER A 5 -12.74 -16.21 -6.91
N VAL A 6 -12.14 -15.04 -6.68
CA VAL A 6 -12.82 -13.76 -6.74
C VAL A 6 -12.28 -12.95 -7.91
N ASP A 7 -13.16 -12.25 -8.63
CA ASP A 7 -12.77 -11.35 -9.70
C ASP A 7 -12.08 -10.10 -9.12
N LEU A 8 -10.95 -9.71 -9.69
CA LEU A 8 -10.18 -8.53 -9.25
C LEU A 8 -10.89 -7.21 -9.55
N SER A 9 -11.83 -7.20 -10.48
CA SER A 9 -12.62 -6.00 -10.82
C SER A 9 -13.61 -5.61 -9.71
N VAL A 10 -13.88 -6.49 -8.74
CA VAL A 10 -14.77 -6.19 -7.61
C VAL A 10 -14.03 -5.32 -6.61
N GLN A 11 -14.43 -4.05 -6.49
CA GLN A 11 -13.76 -3.03 -5.65
C GLN A 11 -13.65 -3.37 -4.16
N GLU A 12 -14.49 -4.24 -3.64
CA GLU A 12 -14.50 -4.64 -2.22
C GLU A 12 -13.67 -5.89 -1.92
N ASN A 13 -12.89 -6.38 -2.89
CA ASN A 13 -12.10 -7.57 -2.68
C ASN A 13 -10.89 -7.30 -1.79
N ASN A 14 -10.98 -7.75 -0.53
CA ASN A 14 -9.91 -7.65 0.48
C ASN A 14 -9.02 -8.90 0.56
N ARG A 15 -9.21 -9.87 -0.34
CA ARG A 15 -8.44 -11.11 -0.36
C ARG A 15 -7.11 -10.90 -1.09
N ARG A 16 -6.10 -11.66 -0.69
CA ARG A 16 -4.82 -11.67 -1.42
C ARG A 16 -5.04 -12.10 -2.87
N THR A 17 -4.32 -11.49 -3.80
CA THR A 17 -4.36 -11.75 -5.26
C THR A 17 -4.18 -13.24 -5.61
N LEU A 18 -3.56 -14.02 -4.72
CA LEU A 18 -3.45 -15.48 -4.84
C LEU A 18 -4.83 -16.19 -5.01
N TYR A 19 -5.89 -15.59 -4.50
CA TYR A 19 -7.26 -16.11 -4.60
C TYR A 19 -8.06 -15.50 -5.75
N ALA A 20 -7.41 -14.71 -6.59
CA ALA A 20 -8.07 -14.08 -7.73
C ALA A 20 -8.30 -15.06 -8.89
N THR A 21 -9.34 -14.81 -9.65
CA THR A 21 -9.59 -15.54 -10.91
C THR A 21 -8.59 -15.09 -11.96
N ILE A 22 -7.80 -16.02 -12.49
CA ILE A 22 -6.86 -15.76 -13.57
C ILE A 22 -7.43 -16.32 -14.86
N LYS A 23 -7.80 -15.41 -15.77
CA LYS A 23 -8.24 -15.76 -17.12
C LYS A 23 -7.02 -15.80 -18.04
N ARG A 24 -6.63 -16.97 -18.53
CA ARG A 24 -5.41 -17.16 -19.36
C ARG A 24 -5.40 -16.29 -20.62
N ARG A 25 -6.56 -16.06 -21.25
CA ARG A 25 -6.67 -15.27 -22.49
C ARG A 25 -6.83 -13.77 -22.25
N GLU A 26 -7.24 -13.39 -21.05
CA GLU A 26 -7.56 -12.02 -20.70
C GLU A 26 -7.04 -11.73 -19.30
N LEU A 27 -5.73 -11.49 -19.22
CA LEU A 27 -5.11 -11.15 -17.94
C LEU A 27 -5.56 -9.75 -17.49
N ASP A 28 -5.94 -9.65 -16.22
CA ASP A 28 -6.35 -8.38 -15.60
C ASP A 28 -5.26 -7.31 -15.73
N THR A 29 -5.67 -6.05 -15.94
CA THR A 29 -4.75 -4.92 -16.15
C THR A 29 -3.86 -4.66 -14.95
N VAL A 30 -4.37 -4.84 -13.72
CA VAL A 30 -3.59 -4.66 -12.48
C VAL A 30 -2.49 -5.72 -12.40
N LEU A 31 -2.81 -6.96 -12.76
CA LEU A 31 -1.83 -8.05 -12.79
C LEU A 31 -0.73 -7.78 -13.82
N LYS A 32 -1.10 -7.35 -15.05
CA LYS A 32 -0.14 -6.98 -16.09
C LYS A 32 0.79 -5.86 -15.63
N MET A 33 0.22 -4.82 -15.04
CA MET A 33 0.96 -3.68 -14.53
C MET A 33 1.99 -4.07 -13.46
N HIS A 34 1.65 -5.05 -12.62
CA HIS A 34 2.52 -5.53 -11.55
C HIS A 34 3.42 -6.70 -11.97
N GLY A 35 3.67 -6.85 -13.27
CA GLY A 35 4.60 -7.84 -13.79
C GLY A 35 4.18 -9.29 -13.54
N PHE A 36 2.86 -9.55 -13.52
CA PHE A 36 2.39 -10.94 -13.48
C PHE A 36 2.84 -11.65 -14.76
N PRO A 37 3.46 -12.85 -14.66
CA PRO A 37 3.95 -13.57 -15.82
C PRO A 37 2.80 -13.91 -16.78
N ASP A 38 3.11 -13.94 -18.09
CA ASP A 38 2.15 -14.38 -19.08
C ASP A 38 1.71 -15.82 -18.77
N PRO A 39 0.41 -16.07 -18.53
CA PRO A 39 -0.08 -17.40 -18.21
C PRO A 39 -0.02 -18.39 -19.39
N THR A 40 0.32 -17.93 -20.59
CA THR A 40 0.47 -18.75 -21.81
C THR A 40 1.93 -19.02 -22.18
N GLY A 41 2.87 -18.29 -21.58
CA GLY A 41 4.31 -18.37 -21.87
C GLY A 41 5.13 -18.84 -20.68
N HIS A 42 6.38 -19.26 -20.97
CA HIS A 42 7.36 -19.54 -19.94
C HIS A 42 8.03 -18.26 -19.48
N SER A 43 7.96 -17.96 -18.18
CA SER A 43 8.65 -16.81 -17.57
C SER A 43 9.80 -17.29 -16.69
N PRO A 44 11.05 -17.19 -17.15
CA PRO A 44 12.20 -17.71 -16.39
C PRO A 44 12.56 -16.86 -15.17
N LYS A 45 12.23 -15.57 -15.19
CA LYS A 45 12.52 -14.63 -14.10
C LYS A 45 11.48 -13.51 -14.05
N ARG A 46 11.16 -13.08 -12.85
CA ARG A 46 10.31 -11.91 -12.62
C ARG A 46 11.19 -10.66 -12.49
N ASP A 47 10.91 -9.64 -13.28
CA ASP A 47 11.59 -8.36 -13.13
C ASP A 47 11.07 -7.64 -11.88
N GLN A 48 11.99 -7.35 -10.96
CA GLN A 48 11.70 -6.56 -9.76
C GLN A 48 11.97 -5.08 -10.05
N VAL A 49 11.12 -4.48 -10.88
CA VAL A 49 11.23 -3.06 -11.21
C VAL A 49 9.94 -2.36 -10.81
N LEU A 50 10.08 -1.33 -9.98
CA LEU A 50 8.96 -0.43 -9.71
C LEU A 50 8.86 0.57 -10.86
N THR A 51 7.84 0.43 -11.69
CA THR A 51 7.63 1.33 -12.82
C THR A 51 6.88 2.60 -12.40
N PRO A 52 7.07 3.74 -13.09
CA PRO A 52 6.29 4.95 -12.86
C PRO A 52 4.76 4.71 -12.94
N LEU A 53 4.34 3.78 -13.78
CA LEU A 53 2.93 3.41 -13.92
C LEU A 53 2.38 2.73 -12.66
N GLN A 54 3.17 1.86 -12.03
CA GLN A 54 2.81 1.23 -10.75
C GLN A 54 2.71 2.26 -9.62
N GLN A 55 3.63 3.23 -9.59
CA GLN A 55 3.59 4.33 -8.62
C GLN A 55 2.34 5.20 -8.80
N LEU A 56 2.03 5.56 -10.05
CA LEU A 56 0.83 6.34 -10.38
C LEU A 56 -0.45 5.60 -10.03
N TYR A 57 -0.50 4.29 -10.29
CA TYR A 57 -1.61 3.45 -9.87
C TYR A 57 -1.77 3.45 -8.35
N SER A 58 -0.68 3.26 -7.61
CA SER A 58 -0.69 3.26 -6.13
C SER A 58 -1.15 4.60 -5.57
N LEU A 59 -0.71 5.71 -6.16
CA LEU A 59 -1.10 7.06 -5.77
C LEU A 59 -2.62 7.29 -5.93
N ASN A 60 -3.23 6.75 -6.98
CA ASN A 60 -4.66 6.93 -7.29
C ASN A 60 -5.53 5.76 -6.80
N SER A 61 -4.97 4.78 -6.11
CA SER A 61 -5.68 3.58 -5.69
C SER A 61 -6.66 3.86 -4.55
N SER A 62 -7.95 3.69 -4.83
CA SER A 62 -9.01 3.74 -3.81
C SER A 62 -8.81 2.70 -2.70
N PHE A 63 -8.21 1.56 -3.05
CA PHE A 63 -7.86 0.52 -2.09
C PHE A 63 -6.84 1.01 -1.07
N ILE A 64 -5.71 1.59 -1.53
CA ILE A 64 -4.66 2.11 -0.62
C ILE A 64 -5.22 3.26 0.22
N TRP A 65 -6.02 4.14 -0.39
CA TRP A 65 -6.68 5.23 0.31
C TRP A 65 -7.59 4.73 1.44
N SER A 66 -8.45 3.75 1.14
CA SER A 66 -9.33 3.11 2.13
C SER A 66 -8.54 2.45 3.26
N ARG A 67 -7.44 1.78 2.95
CA ARG A 67 -6.55 1.17 3.95
C ARG A 67 -5.89 2.21 4.85
N SER A 68 -5.48 3.34 4.29
CA SER A 68 -4.94 4.46 5.06
C SER A 68 -5.97 4.98 6.09
N GLY A 69 -7.22 5.14 5.67
CA GLY A 69 -8.31 5.55 6.56
C GLY A 69 -8.57 4.55 7.68
N GLN A 70 -8.71 3.26 7.34
CA GLN A 70 -8.92 2.19 8.31
C GLN A 70 -7.76 2.07 9.31
N TYR A 71 -6.53 2.28 8.84
CA TYR A 71 -5.36 2.26 9.71
C TYR A 71 -5.42 3.39 10.74
N VAL A 72 -5.72 4.62 10.32
CA VAL A 72 -5.87 5.78 11.21
C VAL A 72 -7.02 5.57 12.22
N GLU A 73 -8.13 4.97 11.80
CA GLU A 73 -9.26 4.63 12.67
C GLU A 73 -8.94 3.56 13.71
N SER A 74 -7.99 2.69 13.44
CA SER A 74 -7.57 1.63 14.37
C SER A 74 -6.70 2.13 15.52
N TRP A 75 -6.29 3.39 15.53
CA TRP A 75 -5.42 3.93 16.57
C TRP A 75 -6.12 4.09 17.92
N LYS A 76 -5.38 3.83 18.98
CA LYS A 76 -5.82 4.18 20.33
C LYS A 76 -5.72 5.69 20.55
N GLU A 77 -6.72 6.29 21.14
CA GLU A 77 -6.77 7.73 21.40
C GLU A 77 -5.66 8.24 22.34
N SER A 78 -5.13 7.36 23.18
CA SER A 78 -4.14 7.69 24.20
C SER A 78 -2.72 7.98 23.70
N LEU A 79 -2.43 7.81 22.40
CA LEU A 79 -1.08 7.99 21.85
C LEU A 79 -0.83 9.46 21.46
N SER A 80 0.34 9.97 21.83
CA SER A 80 0.83 11.27 21.36
C SER A 80 1.10 11.28 19.85
N VAL A 81 1.29 12.46 19.27
CA VAL A 81 1.61 12.62 17.85
C VAL A 81 2.94 11.94 17.51
N GLU A 82 3.96 12.17 18.35
CA GLU A 82 5.28 11.58 18.15
C GLU A 82 5.26 10.06 18.25
N GLU A 83 4.52 9.50 19.20
CA GLU A 83 4.37 8.05 19.35
C GLU A 83 3.68 7.42 18.13
N ARG A 84 2.64 8.06 17.59
CA ARG A 84 1.96 7.61 16.36
C ARG A 84 2.91 7.63 15.17
N LEU A 85 3.69 8.71 15.00
CA LEU A 85 4.70 8.80 13.95
C LEU A 85 5.76 7.72 14.10
N ALA A 86 6.33 7.53 15.30
CA ALA A 86 7.30 6.48 15.55
C ALA A 86 6.74 5.08 15.24
N GLN A 87 5.50 4.80 15.63
CA GLN A 87 4.84 3.54 15.29
C GLN A 87 4.67 3.32 13.78
N LEU A 88 4.36 4.37 13.00
CA LEU A 88 4.26 4.29 11.54
C LEU A 88 5.59 3.84 10.94
N PHE A 89 6.70 4.48 11.30
CA PHE A 89 8.02 4.14 10.76
C PHE A 89 8.45 2.73 11.15
N ARG A 90 8.26 2.33 12.41
CA ARG A 90 8.54 0.95 12.85
C ARG A 90 7.73 -0.08 12.09
N ARG A 91 6.44 0.20 11.86
CA ARG A 91 5.52 -0.76 11.25
C ARG A 91 5.64 -0.85 9.75
N PHE A 92 5.90 0.26 9.06
CA PHE A 92 5.95 0.31 7.61
C PHE A 92 7.36 0.10 7.07
N PHE A 93 8.36 0.61 7.76
CA PHE A 93 9.75 0.59 7.30
C PHE A 93 10.68 -0.24 8.19
N SER A 94 10.16 -0.84 9.26
CA SER A 94 10.93 -1.67 10.21
C SER A 94 12.14 -0.94 10.84
N ARG A 95 12.09 0.40 10.90
CA ARG A 95 13.12 1.26 11.48
C ARG A 95 12.53 2.38 12.33
N GLU A 96 13.36 3.04 13.10
CA GLU A 96 12.99 4.27 13.79
C GLU A 96 12.93 5.45 12.81
N ALA A 97 12.03 6.40 13.11
CA ALA A 97 11.99 7.68 12.40
C ALA A 97 13.18 8.53 12.80
N VAL A 98 13.84 9.17 11.82
CA VAL A 98 14.89 10.14 12.14
C VAL A 98 14.28 11.48 12.62
N PRO A 99 15.01 12.32 13.37
CA PRO A 99 14.45 13.55 13.94
C PRO A 99 13.84 14.51 12.91
N SER A 100 14.37 14.56 11.70
CA SER A 100 13.83 15.37 10.60
C SER A 100 12.47 14.87 10.11
N GLU A 101 12.27 13.55 10.04
CA GLU A 101 11.00 12.92 9.66
C GLU A 101 9.92 13.16 10.73
N LEU A 102 10.28 13.05 12.01
CA LEU A 102 9.37 13.36 13.11
C LEU A 102 8.94 14.82 13.07
N LYS A 103 9.88 15.75 12.89
CA LYS A 103 9.59 17.18 12.79
C LYS A 103 8.67 17.50 11.62
N MET A 104 8.97 16.94 10.43
CA MET A 104 8.16 17.13 9.24
C MET A 104 6.76 16.52 9.41
N GLY A 105 6.68 15.30 9.92
CA GLY A 105 5.42 14.61 10.18
C GLY A 105 4.55 15.37 11.17
N THR A 106 5.10 15.83 12.31
CA THR A 106 4.37 16.61 13.32
C THR A 106 3.82 17.89 12.72
N SER A 107 4.62 18.63 11.94
CA SER A 107 4.17 19.86 11.29
C SER A 107 3.05 19.59 10.28
N TYR A 108 3.14 18.51 9.51
CA TYR A 108 2.14 18.16 8.50
C TYR A 108 0.80 17.73 9.12
N VAL A 109 0.81 16.86 10.13
CA VAL A 109 -0.42 16.33 10.72
C VAL A 109 -1.17 17.38 11.54
N ALA A 110 -0.50 18.45 11.98
CA ALA A 110 -1.13 19.56 12.67
C ALA A 110 -2.06 20.40 11.77
N LEU A 111 -1.94 20.30 10.43
CA LEU A 111 -2.67 21.16 9.50
C LEU A 111 -4.18 20.89 9.45
N SER A 112 -4.61 19.62 9.43
CA SER A 112 -6.01 19.26 9.16
C SER A 112 -6.50 18.04 9.96
N GLY A 113 -5.92 17.77 11.10
CA GLY A 113 -6.38 16.71 12.01
C GLY A 113 -6.42 15.31 11.35
N LYS A 114 -7.56 14.63 11.42
CA LYS A 114 -7.71 13.25 10.91
C LYS A 114 -7.38 13.12 9.42
N GLU A 115 -7.73 14.08 8.60
CA GLU A 115 -7.50 14.03 7.15
C GLU A 115 -5.99 14.10 6.83
N SER A 116 -5.24 14.97 7.52
CA SER A 116 -3.77 15.01 7.37
C SER A 116 -3.12 13.67 7.73
N TRP A 117 -3.61 13.00 8.76
CA TRP A 117 -3.14 11.67 9.11
C TRP A 117 -3.40 10.63 8.02
N ILE A 118 -4.59 10.62 7.42
CA ILE A 118 -4.92 9.69 6.32
C ILE A 118 -3.98 9.94 5.13
N ARG A 119 -3.77 11.20 4.76
CA ARG A 119 -2.86 11.57 3.67
C ARG A 119 -1.40 11.20 3.98
N TYR A 120 -0.98 11.40 5.23
CA TYR A 120 0.37 11.05 5.67
C TYR A 120 0.60 9.54 5.61
N VAL A 121 -0.33 8.74 6.14
CA VAL A 121 -0.28 7.27 6.06
C VAL A 121 -0.30 6.80 4.61
N HIS A 122 -1.13 7.40 3.76
CA HIS A 122 -1.18 7.11 2.34
C HIS A 122 0.19 7.38 1.66
N ALA A 123 0.81 8.53 1.95
CA ALA A 123 2.12 8.87 1.40
C ALA A 123 3.20 7.86 1.81
N LEU A 124 3.19 7.38 3.06
CA LEU A 124 4.13 6.36 3.51
C LEU A 124 3.90 5.00 2.84
N LEU A 125 2.64 4.59 2.61
CA LEU A 125 2.31 3.33 1.95
C LEU A 125 2.70 3.28 0.47
N ILE A 126 2.81 4.44 -0.19
CA ILE A 126 3.24 4.53 -1.60
C ILE A 126 4.73 4.89 -1.74
N ALA A 127 5.42 5.12 -0.62
CA ALA A 127 6.85 5.41 -0.64
C ALA A 127 7.66 4.22 -1.18
N ASN A 128 8.72 4.51 -1.90
CA ASN A 128 9.60 3.45 -2.44
C ASN A 128 10.14 2.54 -1.34
N GLU A 129 10.47 3.10 -0.18
CA GLU A 129 10.95 2.36 0.98
C GLU A 129 9.94 1.30 1.49
N PHE A 130 8.64 1.54 1.33
CA PHE A 130 7.60 0.55 1.64
C PHE A 130 7.52 -0.57 0.59
N GLY A 131 7.77 -0.23 -0.68
CA GLY A 131 7.66 -1.16 -1.79
C GLY A 131 8.88 -2.08 -1.97
N PHE A 132 10.05 -1.67 -1.47
CA PHE A 132 11.28 -2.45 -1.53
C PHE A 132 11.65 -2.93 -0.13
N VAL A 133 11.74 -4.24 0.02
CA VAL A 133 12.30 -4.91 1.21
C VAL A 133 13.70 -5.36 0.81
N ASP A 134 14.73 -4.73 1.39
CA ASP A 134 16.12 -5.18 1.24
C ASP A 134 16.38 -6.43 2.07
#